data_682d18f14bd889f8ff075e49540c20d0
#
_entry.id   682d18f14bd889f8ff075e49540c20d0
#
_cell.length_a   1.000
_cell.length_b   1.000
_cell.length_c   1.000
_cell.angle_alpha   90.00
_cell.angle_beta   90.00
_cell.angle_gamma   90.00
#
_symmetry.space_group_name_H-M   'P 1'
#
loop_
_entity.id
_entity.type
_entity.pdbx_description
1 polymer ?
#
loop_
_entity_poly.entity_id
_entity_poly.type
_entity_poly.pdbx_seq_one_letter_code
_entity_poly.pdbx_strand_id
1 'polypeptide(L)'
;GITDGATQMLMDFCLVGEKGKKGTYSLKQKQLDARFKKERNEDSHTVKRIKEYDESKIKLMIEMIKRLISRKTPFDYILADSWFACAEVIKFVTSRHVKCHYLGMIKMGKTKYHYNRKDYTAKALIALFDHPKKGRKFSRNLGCYYVTVDVEFAGRKVRLFFTKRNKKSEWNALITTNTELVFKEAYRIYSMRWSLEVVFKDSKGNLGLGKYQMRNFASQIACTAITAMQYNILATARRFSSYETIGGFFREVTRNSVELTITERIWGMILDIVREIAQCFEIEDEKIFETLINRSDKLQHFIQIYELKIAS
;
A
#
# COMPACT_ATOMS: atom_id res chain seq x y z
N GLY A 1 4.32 2.65 -0.02
CA GLY A 1 3.61 2.82 1.25
C GLY A 1 4.56 3.01 2.42
N ILE A 2 4.03 3.37 3.57
CA ILE A 2 4.73 3.47 4.84
C ILE A 2 4.01 2.61 5.88
N THR A 3 4.75 1.98 6.79
CA THR A 3 4.17 1.14 7.85
C THR A 3 5.00 1.23 9.13
N ASP A 4 4.33 1.14 10.26
CA ASP A 4 4.92 0.95 11.60
C ASP A 4 4.83 -0.52 12.07
N GLY A 5 4.37 -1.42 11.19
CA GLY A 5 4.11 -2.83 11.49
C GLY A 5 2.66 -3.13 11.90
N ALA A 6 1.90 -2.14 12.36
CA ALA A 6 0.49 -2.26 12.72
C ALA A 6 -0.44 -1.67 11.64
N THR A 7 -0.07 -0.53 11.10
CA THR A 7 -0.85 0.19 10.07
C THR A 7 0.01 0.39 8.83
N GLN A 8 -0.59 0.20 7.67
CA GLN A 8 0.01 0.48 6.37
C GLN A 8 -0.73 1.64 5.72
N MET A 9 0.01 2.61 5.18
CA MET A 9 -0.54 3.73 4.41
C MET A 9 0.10 3.81 3.03
N LEU A 10 -0.70 4.14 2.01
CA LEU A 10 -0.23 4.39 0.67
C LEU A 10 0.17 5.87 0.53
N MET A 11 1.46 6.13 0.34
CA MET A 11 1.99 7.49 0.27
C MET A 11 2.18 7.99 -1.15
N ASP A 12 2.47 7.07 -2.08
CA ASP A 12 2.75 7.39 -3.47
C ASP A 12 2.55 6.16 -4.36
N PHE A 13 2.30 6.38 -5.65
CA PHE A 13 2.17 5.32 -6.65
C PHE A 13 2.65 5.81 -8.01
N CYS A 14 2.94 4.90 -8.91
CA CYS A 14 3.10 5.16 -10.34
C CYS A 14 2.45 4.04 -11.16
N LEU A 15 1.93 4.38 -12.33
CA LEU A 15 1.40 3.45 -13.30
C LEU A 15 2.41 3.32 -14.43
N VAL A 16 3.03 2.16 -14.56
CA VAL A 16 4.15 1.92 -15.49
C VAL A 16 3.70 1.00 -16.61
N GLY A 17 4.07 1.35 -17.85
CA GLY A 17 3.90 0.48 -19.01
C GLY A 17 4.87 -0.69 -19.00
N GLU A 18 4.47 -1.84 -19.52
CA GLU A 18 5.37 -2.95 -19.78
C GLU A 18 5.95 -2.86 -21.20
N LYS A 19 7.22 -2.44 -21.31
CA LYS A 19 7.95 -2.41 -22.58
C LYS A 19 8.55 -3.79 -22.88
N GLY A 20 8.46 -4.20 -24.14
CA GLY A 20 9.31 -5.26 -24.68
C GLY A 20 8.84 -6.71 -24.52
N LYS A 21 7.65 -6.99 -24.00
CA LYS A 21 7.10 -8.34 -24.02
C LYS A 21 6.22 -8.58 -25.25
N LYS A 22 6.49 -9.64 -26.00
CA LYS A 22 5.58 -10.13 -27.06
C LYS A 22 4.23 -10.49 -26.45
N GLY A 23 3.13 -9.90 -26.96
CA GLY A 23 1.79 -10.09 -26.39
C GLY A 23 1.37 -8.98 -25.45
N THR A 24 1.79 -7.82 -25.73
CA THR A 24 1.76 -6.55 -24.99
C THR A 24 0.41 -6.21 -24.35
N TYR A 25 0.41 -6.19 -23.04
CA TYR A 25 -0.59 -5.51 -22.23
C TYR A 25 -0.35 -3.98 -22.15
N SER A 26 0.70 -3.45 -22.80
CA SER A 26 1.02 -2.02 -22.83
C SER A 26 0.47 -1.36 -24.09
N LEU A 27 0.02 -0.12 -23.94
CA LEU A 27 -0.40 0.70 -25.06
C LEU A 27 0.79 0.99 -25.99
N LYS A 28 0.57 0.88 -27.31
CA LYS A 28 1.54 1.34 -28.30
C LYS A 28 1.67 2.87 -28.22
N GLN A 29 2.84 3.42 -28.58
CA GLN A 29 3.10 4.88 -28.52
C GLN A 29 2.00 5.68 -29.22
N LYS A 30 1.57 5.27 -30.42
CA LYS A 30 0.46 5.92 -31.15
C LYS A 30 -0.86 5.97 -30.36
N GLN A 31 -1.13 4.95 -29.53
CA GLN A 31 -2.33 4.91 -28.67
C GLN A 31 -2.15 5.79 -27.44
N LEU A 32 -0.94 5.89 -26.91
CA LEU A 32 -0.59 6.82 -25.82
C LEU A 32 -0.76 8.26 -26.30
N ASP A 33 -0.17 8.61 -27.44
CA ASP A 33 -0.25 9.95 -28.05
C ASP A 33 -1.72 10.34 -28.34
N ALA A 34 -2.52 9.39 -28.84
CA ALA A 34 -3.95 9.64 -29.10
C ALA A 34 -4.77 9.85 -27.81
N ARG A 35 -4.38 9.23 -26.70
CA ARG A 35 -5.09 9.34 -25.42
C ARG A 35 -4.72 10.58 -24.62
N PHE A 36 -3.56 11.19 -24.87
CA PHE A 36 -3.05 12.35 -24.13
C PHE A 36 -3.21 13.67 -24.90
N LYS A 37 -4.07 13.70 -25.91
CA LYS A 37 -4.31 14.89 -26.74
C LYS A 37 -4.85 16.11 -26.01
N LYS A 38 -5.43 15.95 -24.81
CA LYS A 38 -5.94 17.09 -24.06
C LYS A 38 -4.77 17.90 -23.51
N GLU A 39 -4.69 19.15 -23.91
CA GLU A 39 -3.76 20.12 -23.31
C GLU A 39 -3.99 20.22 -21.80
N ARG A 40 -2.94 20.09 -21.05
CA ARG A 40 -2.93 20.22 -19.60
C ARG A 40 -1.73 21.04 -19.18
N ASN A 41 -1.88 21.79 -18.10
CA ASN A 41 -0.76 22.45 -17.47
C ASN A 41 0.34 21.42 -17.15
N GLU A 42 1.56 21.67 -17.62
CA GLU A 42 2.71 20.78 -17.45
C GLU A 42 3.05 20.50 -15.98
N ASP A 43 2.78 21.44 -15.09
CA ASP A 43 2.99 21.32 -13.66
C ASP A 43 1.93 20.50 -12.94
N SER A 44 0.83 20.16 -13.62
CA SER A 44 -0.21 19.33 -13.02
C SER A 44 0.30 17.95 -12.61
N HIS A 45 -0.19 17.45 -11.48
CA HIS A 45 0.16 16.11 -11.01
C HIS A 45 -0.16 15.02 -12.03
N THR A 46 -1.24 15.19 -12.80
CA THR A 46 -1.63 14.23 -13.85
C THR A 46 -0.57 14.14 -14.94
N VAL A 47 -0.04 15.28 -15.43
CA VAL A 47 1.00 15.29 -16.46
C VAL A 47 2.29 14.67 -15.93
N LYS A 48 2.69 14.98 -14.71
CA LYS A 48 3.85 14.35 -14.06
C LYS A 48 3.69 12.84 -13.99
N ARG A 49 2.51 12.32 -13.65
CA ARG A 49 2.20 10.88 -13.63
C ARG A 49 2.19 10.24 -15.02
N ILE A 50 1.72 10.97 -16.03
CA ILE A 50 1.75 10.50 -17.42
C ILE A 50 3.21 10.35 -17.91
N LYS A 51 4.07 11.31 -17.61
CA LYS A 51 5.50 11.26 -17.94
C LYS A 51 6.22 10.07 -17.28
N GLU A 52 5.77 9.63 -16.11
CA GLU A 52 6.30 8.46 -15.39
C GLU A 52 6.02 7.10 -16.08
N TYR A 53 5.05 7.03 -17.00
CA TYR A 53 4.62 5.78 -17.65
C TYR A 53 5.76 5.03 -18.34
N ASP A 54 6.67 5.75 -18.97
CA ASP A 54 7.77 5.21 -19.75
C ASP A 54 9.10 5.10 -18.99
N GLU A 55 9.14 5.57 -17.74
CA GLU A 55 10.33 5.57 -16.93
C GLU A 55 10.68 4.19 -16.34
N SER A 56 11.96 3.99 -16.00
CA SER A 56 12.39 2.76 -15.33
C SER A 56 11.84 2.67 -13.89
N LYS A 57 11.46 1.47 -13.48
CA LYS A 57 10.97 1.22 -12.11
C LYS A 57 11.98 1.64 -11.02
N ILE A 58 13.28 1.53 -11.29
CA ILE A 58 14.35 1.96 -10.38
C ILE A 58 14.35 3.47 -10.22
N LYS A 59 14.33 4.21 -11.34
CA LYS A 59 14.27 5.67 -11.32
C LYS A 59 13.01 6.16 -10.60
N LEU A 60 11.87 5.57 -10.90
CA LEU A 60 10.60 5.90 -10.24
C LEU A 60 10.64 5.66 -8.73
N MET A 61 11.20 4.54 -8.28
CA MET A 61 11.39 4.28 -6.85
C MET A 61 12.22 5.38 -6.18
N ILE A 62 13.34 5.76 -6.79
CA ILE A 62 14.21 6.83 -6.28
C ILE A 62 13.47 8.16 -6.21
N GLU A 63 12.72 8.52 -7.25
CA GLU A 63 11.94 9.77 -7.28
C GLU A 63 10.81 9.76 -6.22
N MET A 64 10.14 8.63 -6.00
CA MET A 64 9.14 8.49 -4.94
C MET A 64 9.78 8.69 -3.55
N ILE A 65 10.96 8.13 -3.31
CA ILE A 65 11.69 8.31 -2.05
C ILE A 65 12.10 9.77 -1.87
N LYS A 66 12.62 10.43 -2.91
CA LYS A 66 12.94 11.86 -2.88
C LYS A 66 11.74 12.72 -2.52
N ARG A 67 10.55 12.42 -3.06
CA ARG A 67 9.30 13.10 -2.71
C ARG A 67 8.92 12.93 -1.24
N LEU A 68 9.13 11.74 -0.66
CA LEU A 68 8.89 11.51 0.77
C LEU A 68 9.89 12.28 1.64
N ILE A 69 11.17 12.28 1.27
CA ILE A 69 12.21 13.04 1.98
C ILE A 69 11.92 14.54 1.93
N SER A 70 11.54 15.09 0.76
CA SER A 70 11.22 16.51 0.61
C SER A 70 10.01 16.94 1.45
N ARG A 71 9.08 16.01 1.70
CA ARG A 71 7.92 16.20 2.59
C ARG A 71 8.23 15.97 4.07
N LYS A 72 9.50 15.72 4.41
CA LYS A 72 9.96 15.42 5.77
C LYS A 72 9.23 14.23 6.40
N THR A 73 8.78 13.27 5.61
CA THR A 73 8.16 12.04 6.11
C THR A 73 9.21 11.20 6.83
N PRO A 74 9.04 10.87 8.13
CA PRO A 74 10.01 10.07 8.86
C PRO A 74 9.92 8.60 8.48
N PHE A 75 11.05 7.96 8.21
CA PHE A 75 11.18 6.52 8.05
C PHE A 75 12.63 6.08 8.24
N ASP A 76 12.84 4.91 8.84
CA ASP A 76 14.16 4.36 9.16
C ASP A 76 14.67 3.41 8.08
N TYR A 77 13.76 2.67 7.43
CA TYR A 77 14.09 1.66 6.44
C TYR A 77 13.27 1.79 5.16
N ILE A 78 13.93 1.55 4.04
CA ILE A 78 13.30 1.31 2.74
C ILE A 78 13.27 -0.20 2.54
N LEU A 79 12.07 -0.79 2.50
CA LEU A 79 11.85 -2.22 2.29
C LEU A 79 11.46 -2.47 0.84
N ALA A 80 12.19 -3.34 0.16
CA ALA A 80 11.91 -3.64 -1.24
C ALA A 80 12.16 -5.11 -1.58
N ASP A 81 11.57 -5.57 -2.67
CA ASP A 81 11.82 -6.90 -3.19
C ASP A 81 13.16 -6.99 -3.95
N SER A 82 13.48 -8.19 -4.43
CA SER A 82 14.74 -8.47 -5.09
C SER A 82 14.98 -7.72 -6.41
N TRP A 83 13.94 -7.11 -6.99
CA TRP A 83 14.08 -6.32 -8.21
C TRP A 83 14.83 -5.00 -7.96
N PHE A 84 14.64 -4.43 -6.77
CA PHE A 84 15.19 -3.12 -6.41
C PHE A 84 16.54 -3.19 -5.69
N ALA A 85 17.07 -4.38 -5.42
CA ALA A 85 18.39 -4.55 -4.81
C ALA A 85 19.51 -4.38 -5.86
N CYS A 86 19.71 -3.17 -6.34
CA CYS A 86 20.68 -2.82 -7.38
C CYS A 86 21.66 -1.73 -6.92
N ALA A 87 22.77 -1.59 -7.65
CA ALA A 87 23.83 -0.63 -7.34
C ALA A 87 23.32 0.82 -7.25
N GLU A 88 22.41 1.21 -8.13
CA GLU A 88 21.83 2.56 -8.18
C GLU A 88 21.07 2.90 -6.90
N VAL A 89 20.19 2.01 -6.44
CA VAL A 89 19.43 2.19 -5.20
C VAL A 89 20.34 2.22 -3.98
N ILE A 90 21.31 1.32 -3.88
CA ILE A 90 22.26 1.30 -2.75
C ILE A 90 23.09 2.59 -2.69
N LYS A 91 23.62 3.05 -3.84
CA LYS A 91 24.34 4.34 -3.91
C LYS A 91 23.47 5.52 -3.50
N PHE A 92 22.22 5.55 -3.95
CA PHE A 92 21.28 6.59 -3.58
C PHE A 92 21.01 6.60 -2.06
N VAL A 93 20.65 5.46 -1.48
CA VAL A 93 20.30 5.37 -0.05
C VAL A 93 21.52 5.67 0.84
N THR A 94 22.73 5.34 0.41
CA THR A 94 23.95 5.64 1.16
C THR A 94 24.52 7.04 0.87
N SER A 95 23.80 7.89 0.14
CA SER A 95 24.19 9.29 -0.09
C SER A 95 23.96 10.14 1.16
N ARG A 96 24.69 11.28 1.28
CA ARG A 96 24.64 12.16 2.47
C ARG A 96 23.28 12.76 2.77
N HIS A 97 22.40 12.82 1.79
CA HIS A 97 21.07 13.44 1.91
C HIS A 97 19.98 12.46 2.37
N VAL A 98 20.27 11.17 2.40
CA VAL A 98 19.32 10.12 2.79
C VAL A 98 19.68 9.62 4.17
N LYS A 99 18.77 9.79 5.13
CA LYS A 99 18.96 9.42 6.54
C LYS A 99 18.16 8.16 6.90
N CYS A 100 18.22 7.15 6.04
CA CYS A 100 17.56 5.88 6.29
C CYS A 100 18.41 4.72 5.77
N HIS A 101 18.02 3.50 6.08
CA HIS A 101 18.69 2.29 5.61
C HIS A 101 17.86 1.58 4.54
N TYR A 102 18.55 0.84 3.68
CA TYR A 102 17.92 -0.10 2.77
C TYR A 102 17.90 -1.50 3.40
N LEU A 103 16.79 -2.21 3.25
CA LEU A 103 16.68 -3.63 3.58
C LEU A 103 15.80 -4.31 2.52
N GLY A 104 16.37 -5.21 1.75
CA GLY A 104 15.66 -5.85 0.64
C GLY A 104 16.13 -7.27 0.38
N MET A 105 15.32 -8.06 -0.31
CA MET A 105 15.74 -9.36 -0.81
C MET A 105 16.71 -9.19 -2.00
N ILE A 106 17.65 -10.11 -2.17
CA ILE A 106 18.50 -10.19 -3.35
C ILE A 106 18.23 -11.45 -4.14
N LYS A 107 18.46 -11.39 -5.46
CA LYS A 107 18.45 -12.58 -6.31
C LYS A 107 19.76 -13.36 -6.13
N MET A 108 19.66 -14.67 -5.99
CA MET A 108 20.81 -15.58 -5.95
C MET A 108 21.39 -15.80 -7.36
N GLY A 109 21.66 -14.69 -8.07
CA GLY A 109 22.03 -14.64 -9.47
C GLY A 109 23.51 -14.29 -9.72
N LYS A 110 23.73 -13.54 -10.81
CA LYS A 110 25.06 -13.19 -11.32
C LYS A 110 25.68 -11.93 -10.65
N THR A 111 24.92 -11.22 -9.81
CA THR A 111 25.41 -10.02 -9.10
C THR A 111 26.59 -10.39 -8.23
N LYS A 112 27.65 -9.59 -8.29
CA LYS A 112 28.90 -9.81 -7.56
C LYS A 112 28.98 -8.89 -6.35
N TYR A 113 29.55 -9.43 -5.28
CA TYR A 113 29.82 -8.78 -4.00
C TYR A 113 31.30 -8.94 -3.69
N HIS A 114 31.96 -7.88 -3.28
CA HIS A 114 33.38 -7.90 -2.97
C HIS A 114 33.60 -8.34 -1.53
N TYR A 115 34.36 -9.43 -1.33
CA TYR A 115 34.71 -9.98 -0.05
C TYR A 115 36.16 -10.48 -0.04
N ASN A 116 36.96 -10.07 0.94
CA ASN A 116 38.36 -10.47 1.09
C ASN A 116 39.15 -10.32 -0.23
N ARG A 117 39.09 -9.14 -0.88
CA ARG A 117 39.78 -8.79 -2.13
C ARG A 117 39.36 -9.62 -3.35
N LYS A 118 38.25 -10.30 -3.31
CA LYS A 118 37.70 -11.10 -4.43
C LYS A 118 36.19 -10.84 -4.61
N ASP A 119 35.75 -11.01 -5.84
CA ASP A 119 34.35 -10.88 -6.20
C ASP A 119 33.65 -12.24 -6.22
N TYR A 120 32.55 -12.34 -5.48
CA TYR A 120 31.72 -13.54 -5.38
C TYR A 120 30.29 -13.26 -5.77
N THR A 121 29.66 -14.20 -6.46
CA THR A 121 28.19 -14.21 -6.52
C THR A 121 27.61 -14.60 -5.15
N ALA A 122 26.33 -14.28 -4.91
CA ALA A 122 25.68 -14.65 -3.66
C ALA A 122 25.77 -16.18 -3.40
N LYS A 123 25.62 -17.00 -4.46
CA LYS A 123 25.76 -18.48 -4.36
C LYS A 123 27.17 -18.90 -4.00
N ALA A 124 28.16 -18.33 -4.63
CA ALA A 124 29.56 -18.63 -4.34
C ALA A 124 29.96 -18.17 -2.94
N LEU A 125 29.47 -17.00 -2.52
CA LEU A 125 29.76 -16.45 -1.20
C LEU A 125 29.18 -17.33 -0.08
N ILE A 126 27.91 -17.74 -0.17
CA ILE A 126 27.31 -18.58 0.86
C ILE A 126 27.96 -19.96 0.97
N ALA A 127 28.47 -20.50 -0.13
CA ALA A 127 29.19 -21.79 -0.11
C ALA A 127 30.44 -21.76 0.79
N LEU A 128 31.06 -20.59 0.98
CA LEU A 128 32.19 -20.42 1.90
C LEU A 128 31.78 -20.58 3.38
N PHE A 129 30.53 -20.27 3.71
CA PHE A 129 30.02 -20.15 5.07
C PHE A 129 28.99 -21.23 5.44
N ASP A 130 28.52 -22.06 4.50
CA ASP A 130 27.48 -23.08 4.74
C ASP A 130 28.02 -24.29 5.55
N HIS A 131 28.66 -23.98 6.65
CA HIS A 131 29.13 -24.99 7.61
C HIS A 131 29.07 -24.39 9.04
N PRO A 132 28.70 -25.18 10.08
CA PRO A 132 28.60 -24.66 11.46
C PRO A 132 29.89 -23.99 11.94
N LYS A 133 31.05 -24.58 11.66
CA LYS A 133 32.35 -24.03 12.04
C LYS A 133 32.76 -22.78 11.22
N LYS A 134 32.06 -22.47 10.12
CA LYS A 134 32.35 -21.35 9.21
C LYS A 134 31.34 -20.24 9.28
N GLY A 135 30.33 -20.30 10.16
CA GLY A 135 29.37 -19.18 10.35
C GLY A 135 27.91 -19.53 10.23
N ARG A 136 27.52 -20.75 9.77
CA ARG A 136 26.13 -21.17 9.75
C ARG A 136 25.57 -21.34 11.15
N LYS A 137 24.53 -20.60 11.49
CA LYS A 137 23.81 -20.61 12.75
C LYS A 137 22.37 -21.10 12.54
N PHE A 138 21.72 -21.55 13.60
CA PHE A 138 20.30 -21.90 13.60
C PHE A 138 19.53 -20.99 14.54
N SER A 139 18.50 -20.34 14.03
CA SER A 139 17.57 -19.53 14.83
C SER A 139 16.39 -20.39 15.27
N ARG A 140 16.31 -20.72 16.56
CA ARG A 140 15.18 -21.50 17.11
C ARG A 140 13.85 -20.76 16.94
N ASN A 141 13.83 -19.45 17.18
CA ASN A 141 12.61 -18.62 17.10
C ASN A 141 12.05 -18.54 15.69
N LEU A 142 12.91 -18.53 14.65
CA LEU A 142 12.50 -18.43 13.25
C LEU A 142 12.48 -19.77 12.52
N GLY A 143 12.94 -20.86 13.18
CA GLY A 143 12.98 -22.20 12.60
C GLY A 143 13.83 -22.30 11.35
N CYS A 144 14.92 -21.53 11.23
CA CYS A 144 15.73 -21.49 10.02
C CYS A 144 17.22 -21.40 10.28
N TYR A 145 18.02 -21.88 9.33
CA TYR A 145 19.46 -21.65 9.29
C TYR A 145 19.73 -20.27 8.71
N TYR A 146 20.75 -19.59 9.22
CA TYR A 146 21.19 -18.31 8.70
C TYR A 146 22.72 -18.16 8.75
N VAL A 147 23.20 -17.25 7.89
CA VAL A 147 24.60 -16.79 7.84
C VAL A 147 24.57 -15.28 7.67
N THR A 148 25.45 -14.58 8.38
CA THR A 148 25.63 -13.13 8.25
C THR A 148 27.02 -12.85 7.70
N VAL A 149 27.12 -12.05 6.63
CA VAL A 149 28.38 -11.69 6.00
C VAL A 149 28.39 -10.21 5.64
N ASP A 150 29.42 -9.49 6.06
CA ASP A 150 29.65 -8.12 5.64
C ASP A 150 30.50 -8.11 4.37
N VAL A 151 30.06 -7.37 3.38
CA VAL A 151 30.66 -7.28 2.04
C VAL A 151 30.64 -5.86 1.51
N GLU A 152 31.32 -5.59 0.41
CA GLU A 152 31.12 -4.38 -0.35
C GLU A 152 30.26 -4.65 -1.60
N PHE A 153 29.32 -3.77 -1.83
CA PHE A 153 28.50 -3.75 -3.03
C PHE A 153 28.36 -2.32 -3.56
N ALA A 154 28.69 -2.14 -4.83
CA ALA A 154 28.68 -0.83 -5.49
C ALA A 154 29.57 0.23 -4.78
N GLY A 155 30.69 -0.20 -4.16
CA GLY A 155 31.59 0.65 -3.40
C GLY A 155 31.05 1.09 -2.04
N ARG A 156 30.08 0.35 -1.48
CA ARG A 156 29.46 0.61 -0.18
C ARG A 156 29.49 -0.64 0.68
N LYS A 157 29.77 -0.48 1.98
CA LYS A 157 29.66 -1.57 2.94
C LYS A 157 28.18 -1.92 3.12
N VAL A 158 27.88 -3.21 3.02
CA VAL A 158 26.54 -3.77 3.19
C VAL A 158 26.64 -5.09 3.94
N ARG A 159 25.55 -5.47 4.61
CA ARG A 159 25.42 -6.75 5.29
C ARG A 159 24.47 -7.65 4.51
N LEU A 160 24.88 -8.90 4.29
CA LEU A 160 24.06 -9.94 3.71
C LEU A 160 23.60 -10.91 4.81
N PHE A 161 22.32 -11.24 4.82
CA PHE A 161 21.75 -12.31 5.63
C PHE A 161 21.27 -13.41 4.71
N PHE A 162 21.98 -14.51 4.67
CA PHE A 162 21.53 -15.70 3.97
C PHE A 162 20.64 -16.51 4.90
N THR A 163 19.55 -17.06 4.40
CA THR A 163 18.59 -17.85 5.17
C THR A 163 18.07 -19.04 4.38
N LYS A 164 17.88 -20.19 5.05
CA LYS A 164 17.19 -21.37 4.51
C LYS A 164 16.38 -22.05 5.59
N ARG A 165 15.20 -22.58 5.22
CA ARG A 165 14.26 -23.20 6.16
C ARG A 165 14.80 -24.50 6.77
N ASN A 166 15.40 -25.36 5.94
CA ASN A 166 15.96 -26.62 6.35
C ASN A 166 17.23 -26.96 5.56
N LYS A 167 17.89 -28.09 5.86
CA LYS A 167 19.13 -28.50 5.19
C LYS A 167 18.97 -28.71 3.68
N LYS A 168 17.76 -29.08 3.20
CA LYS A 168 17.46 -29.38 1.79
C LYS A 168 16.97 -28.16 1.01
N SER A 169 16.51 -27.10 1.71
CA SER A 169 15.99 -25.88 1.08
C SER A 169 17.12 -25.06 0.46
N GLU A 170 16.79 -24.33 -0.61
CA GLU A 170 17.70 -23.35 -1.19
C GLU A 170 17.90 -22.15 -0.26
N TRP A 171 19.04 -21.49 -0.43
CA TRP A 171 19.35 -20.25 0.25
C TRP A 171 18.63 -19.06 -0.40
N ASN A 172 18.00 -18.25 0.42
CA ASN A 172 17.57 -16.89 0.09
C ASN A 172 18.49 -15.89 0.80
N ALA A 173 18.50 -14.64 0.34
CA ALA A 173 19.31 -13.64 1.02
C ALA A 173 18.65 -12.28 1.06
N LEU A 174 18.88 -11.55 2.16
CA LEU A 174 18.58 -10.15 2.35
C LEU A 174 19.87 -9.33 2.29
N ILE A 175 19.78 -8.10 1.81
CA ILE A 175 20.86 -7.10 1.84
C ILE A 175 20.40 -5.89 2.65
N THR A 176 21.27 -5.35 3.47
CA THR A 176 21.01 -4.09 4.19
C THR A 176 22.23 -3.17 4.16
N THR A 177 21.97 -1.88 4.16
CA THR A 177 23.01 -0.83 4.36
C THR A 177 23.29 -0.57 5.84
N ASN A 178 22.46 -1.12 6.75
CA ASN A 178 22.72 -1.08 8.19
C ASN A 178 23.59 -2.28 8.60
N THR A 179 24.88 -2.06 8.78
CA THR A 179 25.83 -3.11 9.16
C THR A 179 25.78 -3.48 10.65
N GLU A 180 25.05 -2.73 11.46
CA GLU A 180 24.83 -3.06 12.87
C GLU A 180 23.59 -3.95 13.09
N LEU A 181 22.72 -4.04 12.07
CA LEU A 181 21.47 -4.79 12.17
C LEU A 181 21.73 -6.28 12.38
N VAL A 182 21.05 -6.88 13.35
CA VAL A 182 21.12 -8.33 13.61
C VAL A 182 20.05 -9.10 12.83
N PHE A 183 20.32 -10.37 12.51
CA PHE A 183 19.48 -11.20 11.66
C PHE A 183 18.01 -11.25 12.09
N LYS A 184 17.74 -11.47 13.40
CA LYS A 184 16.37 -11.57 13.93
C LYS A 184 15.57 -10.29 13.66
N GLU A 185 16.20 -9.15 13.85
CA GLU A 185 15.58 -7.86 13.65
C GLU A 185 15.41 -7.54 12.15
N ALA A 186 16.43 -7.83 11.34
CA ALA A 186 16.33 -7.72 9.88
C ALA A 186 15.15 -8.52 9.32
N TYR A 187 14.96 -9.75 9.81
CA TYR A 187 13.85 -10.59 9.40
C TYR A 187 12.50 -9.99 9.82
N ARG A 188 12.38 -9.50 11.06
CA ARG A 188 11.17 -8.84 11.58
C ARG A 188 10.83 -7.58 10.78
N ILE A 189 11.80 -6.72 10.54
CA ILE A 189 11.59 -5.49 9.78
C ILE A 189 11.21 -5.82 8.32
N TYR A 190 11.94 -6.75 7.68
CA TYR A 190 11.64 -7.13 6.30
C TYR A 190 10.25 -7.76 6.13
N SER A 191 9.77 -8.51 7.13
CA SER A 191 8.44 -9.11 7.09
C SER A 191 7.31 -8.07 6.99
N MET A 192 7.53 -6.84 7.45
CA MET A 192 6.56 -5.73 7.30
C MET A 192 6.27 -5.40 5.83
N ARG A 193 7.18 -5.71 4.90
CA ARG A 193 6.96 -5.54 3.47
C ARG A 193 5.70 -6.26 2.98
N TRP A 194 5.37 -7.40 3.60
CA TRP A 194 4.18 -8.19 3.26
C TRP A 194 2.87 -7.39 3.40
N SER A 195 2.84 -6.39 4.26
CA SER A 195 1.67 -5.53 4.43
C SER A 195 1.24 -4.85 3.13
N LEU A 196 2.18 -4.57 2.20
CA LEU A 196 1.86 -4.00 0.89
C LEU A 196 1.05 -4.98 0.01
N GLU A 197 1.29 -6.29 0.13
CA GLU A 197 0.51 -7.30 -0.59
C GLU A 197 -0.93 -7.37 -0.05
N VAL A 198 -1.10 -7.21 1.26
CA VAL A 198 -2.42 -7.09 1.91
C VAL A 198 -3.14 -5.83 1.42
N VAL A 199 -2.44 -4.68 1.33
CA VAL A 199 -3.00 -3.45 0.75
C VAL A 199 -3.55 -3.68 -0.66
N PHE A 200 -2.77 -4.32 -1.54
CA PHE A 200 -3.23 -4.61 -2.89
C PHE A 200 -4.42 -5.59 -2.91
N LYS A 201 -4.43 -6.59 -2.04
CA LYS A 201 -5.55 -7.52 -1.89
C LYS A 201 -6.83 -6.79 -1.49
N ASP A 202 -6.77 -5.97 -0.44
CA ASP A 202 -7.90 -5.20 0.06
C ASP A 202 -8.38 -4.16 -0.94
N SER A 203 -7.46 -3.42 -1.58
CA SER A 203 -7.79 -2.44 -2.61
C SER A 203 -8.47 -3.07 -3.82
N LYS A 204 -8.04 -4.25 -4.27
CA LYS A 204 -8.67 -4.99 -5.38
C LYS A 204 -10.00 -5.64 -4.98
N GLY A 205 -10.08 -6.18 -3.77
CA GLY A 205 -11.25 -6.89 -3.26
C GLY A 205 -12.39 -5.95 -2.90
N ASN A 206 -12.09 -4.93 -2.11
CA ASN A 206 -13.08 -4.07 -1.47
C ASN A 206 -13.22 -2.70 -2.14
N LEU A 207 -12.14 -2.10 -2.66
CA LEU A 207 -12.13 -0.73 -3.18
C LEU A 207 -12.11 -0.64 -4.71
N GLY A 208 -12.23 -1.76 -5.41
CA GLY A 208 -12.35 -1.78 -6.87
C GLY A 208 -11.09 -1.43 -7.65
N LEU A 209 -9.89 -1.49 -7.05
CA LEU A 209 -8.64 -1.25 -7.76
C LEU A 209 -8.50 -2.19 -8.97
N GLY A 210 -8.34 -1.59 -10.16
CA GLY A 210 -8.21 -2.34 -11.41
C GLY A 210 -9.51 -2.90 -11.99
N LYS A 211 -10.68 -2.65 -11.37
CA LYS A 211 -12.00 -3.04 -11.88
C LYS A 211 -12.69 -1.93 -12.69
N TYR A 212 -11.97 -0.85 -12.99
CA TYR A 212 -12.53 0.29 -13.72
C TYR A 212 -12.73 -0.01 -15.19
N GLN A 213 -13.85 0.41 -15.75
CA GLN A 213 -14.14 0.33 -17.18
C GLN A 213 -13.61 1.55 -17.96
N MET A 214 -12.72 2.33 -17.38
CA MET A 214 -12.21 3.56 -17.97
C MET A 214 -11.12 3.28 -18.99
N ARG A 215 -11.26 3.88 -20.17
CA ARG A 215 -10.28 3.78 -21.26
C ARG A 215 -9.21 4.88 -21.23
N ASN A 216 -9.44 5.96 -20.51
CA ASN A 216 -8.52 7.09 -20.42
C ASN A 216 -7.49 6.90 -19.32
N PHE A 217 -6.21 7.04 -19.63
CA PHE A 217 -5.12 6.85 -18.67
C PHE A 217 -5.17 7.86 -17.50
N ALA A 218 -5.51 9.12 -17.77
CA ALA A 218 -5.68 10.12 -16.71
C ALA A 218 -6.78 9.73 -15.71
N SER A 219 -7.87 9.11 -16.19
CA SER A 219 -8.93 8.58 -15.32
C SER A 219 -8.44 7.40 -14.49
N GLN A 220 -7.59 6.53 -15.04
CA GLN A 220 -6.97 5.42 -14.28
C GLN A 220 -6.05 5.96 -13.17
N ILE A 221 -5.28 7.02 -13.43
CA ILE A 221 -4.48 7.71 -12.43
C ILE A 221 -5.39 8.25 -11.31
N ALA A 222 -6.45 8.96 -11.67
CA ALA A 222 -7.40 9.54 -10.71
C ALA A 222 -8.04 8.46 -9.84
N CYS A 223 -8.53 7.37 -10.43
CA CYS A 223 -9.13 6.26 -9.69
C CYS A 223 -8.13 5.54 -8.77
N THR A 224 -6.90 5.37 -9.21
CA THR A 224 -5.86 4.81 -8.34
C THR A 224 -5.59 5.73 -7.14
N ALA A 225 -5.58 7.05 -7.36
CA ALA A 225 -5.43 8.03 -6.28
C ALA A 225 -6.60 7.99 -5.29
N ILE A 226 -7.84 7.95 -5.79
CA ILE A 226 -9.05 7.84 -4.96
C ILE A 226 -9.03 6.54 -4.15
N THR A 227 -8.69 5.41 -4.77
CA THR A 227 -8.56 4.12 -4.07
C THR A 227 -7.50 4.19 -2.96
N ALA A 228 -6.36 4.83 -3.22
CA ALA A 228 -5.32 5.01 -2.21
C ALA A 228 -5.80 5.89 -1.04
N MET A 229 -6.56 6.95 -1.31
CA MET A 229 -7.17 7.80 -0.28
C MET A 229 -8.19 7.02 0.55
N GLN A 230 -9.11 6.31 -0.08
CA GLN A 230 -10.09 5.45 0.59
C GLN A 230 -9.40 4.41 1.49
N TYR A 231 -8.36 3.74 0.96
CA TYR A 231 -7.59 2.80 1.76
C TYR A 231 -6.98 3.47 3.00
N ASN A 232 -6.36 4.64 2.86
CA ASN A 232 -5.73 5.36 3.96
C ASN A 232 -6.75 5.79 5.02
N ILE A 233 -7.93 6.26 4.61
CA ILE A 233 -9.02 6.60 5.54
C ILE A 233 -9.45 5.37 6.34
N LEU A 234 -9.71 4.24 5.66
CA LEU A 234 -10.09 2.99 6.31
C LEU A 234 -8.99 2.43 7.22
N ALA A 235 -7.72 2.53 6.80
CA ALA A 235 -6.59 2.09 7.60
C ALA A 235 -6.43 2.94 8.88
N THR A 236 -6.66 4.25 8.78
CA THR A 236 -6.64 5.17 9.92
C THR A 236 -7.82 4.89 10.86
N ALA A 237 -9.03 4.79 10.33
CA ALA A 237 -10.22 4.50 11.12
C ALA A 237 -10.10 3.13 11.84
N ARG A 238 -9.62 2.10 11.13
CA ARG A 238 -9.37 0.79 11.73
C ARG A 238 -8.37 0.85 12.89
N ARG A 239 -7.34 1.69 12.82
CA ARG A 239 -6.34 1.83 13.88
C ARG A 239 -6.98 2.19 15.23
N PHE A 240 -8.05 2.96 15.19
CA PHE A 240 -8.78 3.45 16.36
C PHE A 240 -10.09 2.68 16.63
N SER A 241 -10.33 1.57 15.92
CA SER A 241 -11.51 0.73 16.06
C SER A 241 -11.13 -0.66 16.56
N SER A 242 -12.14 -1.45 16.95
CA SER A 242 -11.99 -2.85 17.37
C SER A 242 -11.90 -3.86 16.22
N TYR A 243 -11.92 -3.42 14.97
CA TYR A 243 -11.89 -4.33 13.82
C TYR A 243 -10.51 -4.89 13.54
N GLU A 244 -10.39 -6.19 13.39
CA GLU A 244 -9.14 -6.87 13.08
C GLU A 244 -8.68 -6.63 11.62
N THR A 245 -9.64 -6.50 10.69
CA THR A 245 -9.34 -6.37 9.26
C THR A 245 -10.04 -5.17 8.62
N ILE A 246 -9.40 -4.57 7.62
CA ILE A 246 -9.99 -3.49 6.80
C ILE A 246 -11.24 -3.99 6.07
N GLY A 247 -11.23 -5.23 5.57
CA GLY A 247 -12.39 -5.81 4.89
C GLY A 247 -13.60 -6.01 5.80
N GLY A 248 -13.40 -6.36 7.07
CA GLY A 248 -14.45 -6.41 8.08
C GLY A 248 -15.07 -5.05 8.33
N PHE A 249 -14.22 -4.07 8.59
CA PHE A 249 -14.61 -2.68 8.80
C PHE A 249 -15.35 -2.09 7.58
N PHE A 250 -14.82 -2.31 6.36
CA PHE A 250 -15.46 -1.86 5.12
C PHE A 250 -16.88 -2.39 4.95
N ARG A 251 -17.11 -3.69 5.21
CA ARG A 251 -18.45 -4.28 5.11
C ARG A 251 -19.42 -3.66 6.11
N GLU A 252 -18.98 -3.41 7.33
CA GLU A 252 -19.79 -2.76 8.36
C GLU A 252 -20.20 -1.34 7.95
N VAL A 253 -19.23 -0.51 7.55
CA VAL A 253 -19.49 0.86 7.08
C VAL A 253 -20.44 0.86 5.87
N THR A 254 -20.23 -0.06 4.90
CA THR A 254 -21.07 -0.14 3.71
C THR A 254 -22.50 -0.56 4.07
N ARG A 255 -22.66 -1.56 4.95
CA ARG A 255 -23.98 -2.02 5.42
C ARG A 255 -24.71 -0.88 6.11
N ASN A 256 -24.09 -0.22 7.06
CA ASN A 256 -24.70 0.89 7.79
C ASN A 256 -25.08 2.05 6.87
N SER A 257 -24.25 2.38 5.88
CA SER A 257 -24.58 3.42 4.89
C SER A 257 -25.79 3.06 4.03
N VAL A 258 -25.93 1.79 3.62
CA VAL A 258 -27.09 1.32 2.84
C VAL A 258 -28.35 1.36 3.70
N GLU A 259 -28.29 0.90 4.95
CA GLU A 259 -29.40 0.94 5.88
C GLU A 259 -29.86 2.38 6.15
N LEU A 260 -28.93 3.30 6.39
CA LEU A 260 -29.24 4.73 6.59
C LEU A 260 -29.92 5.32 5.33
N THR A 261 -29.39 5.06 4.15
CA THR A 261 -29.96 5.55 2.90
C THR A 261 -31.36 5.04 2.63
N ILE A 262 -31.66 3.76 2.93
CA ILE A 262 -33.01 3.18 2.82
C ILE A 262 -33.94 3.82 3.85
N THR A 263 -33.48 3.99 5.08
CA THR A 263 -34.24 4.65 6.14
C THR A 263 -34.59 6.08 5.79
N GLU A 264 -33.63 6.86 5.28
CA GLU A 264 -33.85 8.23 4.80
C GLU A 264 -34.89 8.31 3.67
N ARG A 265 -34.83 7.40 2.71
CA ARG A 265 -35.81 7.33 1.62
C ARG A 265 -37.20 7.02 2.10
N ILE A 266 -37.35 6.02 2.99
CA ILE A 266 -38.67 5.67 3.58
C ILE A 266 -39.20 6.86 4.38
N TRP A 267 -38.35 7.51 5.16
CA TRP A 267 -38.74 8.68 5.94
C TRP A 267 -39.17 9.85 5.03
N GLY A 268 -38.43 10.13 3.97
CA GLY A 268 -38.85 11.14 2.97
C GLY A 268 -40.21 10.84 2.37
N MET A 269 -40.48 9.59 1.99
CA MET A 269 -41.79 9.17 1.46
C MET A 269 -42.91 9.37 2.49
N ILE A 270 -42.66 9.06 3.75
CA ILE A 270 -43.64 9.25 4.85
C ILE A 270 -43.95 10.76 5.01
N LEU A 271 -42.91 11.60 5.01
CA LEU A 271 -43.05 13.05 5.08
C LEU A 271 -43.88 13.61 3.92
N ASP A 272 -43.63 13.15 2.71
CA ASP A 272 -44.37 13.58 1.52
C ASP A 272 -45.84 13.17 1.59
N ILE A 273 -46.14 11.94 2.01
CA ILE A 273 -47.53 11.47 2.24
C ILE A 273 -48.25 12.31 3.30
N VAL A 274 -47.57 12.61 4.42
CA VAL A 274 -48.19 13.42 5.49
C VAL A 274 -48.46 14.84 4.99
N ARG A 275 -47.57 15.46 4.19
CA ARG A 275 -47.79 16.77 3.58
C ARG A 275 -48.97 16.77 2.62
N GLU A 276 -49.08 15.77 1.76
CA GLU A 276 -50.22 15.63 0.85
C GLU A 276 -51.55 15.50 1.61
N ILE A 277 -51.56 14.71 2.67
CA ILE A 277 -52.73 14.60 3.54
C ILE A 277 -53.07 15.93 4.23
N ALA A 278 -52.06 16.62 4.76
CA ALA A 278 -52.21 17.91 5.38
C ALA A 278 -52.85 18.94 4.43
N GLN A 279 -52.36 19.00 3.16
CA GLN A 279 -52.92 19.85 2.14
C GLN A 279 -54.35 19.52 1.77
N CYS A 280 -54.69 18.22 1.66
CA CYS A 280 -56.07 17.78 1.36
C CYS A 280 -57.08 18.18 2.43
N PHE A 281 -56.66 18.31 3.69
CA PHE A 281 -57.53 18.63 4.82
C PHE A 281 -57.33 20.06 5.34
N GLU A 282 -56.51 20.89 4.67
CA GLU A 282 -56.17 22.26 5.08
C GLU A 282 -55.64 22.34 6.53
N ILE A 283 -54.89 21.32 6.97
CA ILE A 283 -54.28 21.24 8.29
C ILE A 283 -52.81 21.56 8.19
N GLU A 284 -52.24 22.26 9.18
CA GLU A 284 -50.77 22.45 9.29
C GLU A 284 -50.09 21.12 9.50
N ASP A 285 -49.12 20.79 8.65
CA ASP A 285 -48.37 19.51 8.68
C ASP A 285 -47.65 19.30 10.03
N GLU A 286 -47.14 20.36 10.66
CA GLU A 286 -46.51 20.33 11.98
C GLU A 286 -47.47 19.75 13.06
N LYS A 287 -48.75 20.12 13.08
CA LYS A 287 -49.77 19.57 14.02
C LYS A 287 -50.04 18.08 13.81
N ILE A 288 -49.97 17.64 12.54
CA ILE A 288 -50.15 16.22 12.22
C ILE A 288 -48.95 15.43 12.75
N PHE A 289 -47.74 15.93 12.54
CA PHE A 289 -46.50 15.30 13.01
C PHE A 289 -46.47 15.22 14.54
N GLU A 290 -46.70 16.30 15.25
CA GLU A 290 -46.77 16.32 16.72
C GLU A 290 -47.81 15.32 17.26
N THR A 291 -49.00 15.24 16.65
CA THR A 291 -50.04 14.31 17.08
C THR A 291 -49.63 12.87 16.82
N LEU A 292 -49.03 12.55 15.69
CA LEU A 292 -48.57 11.20 15.35
C LEU A 292 -47.41 10.74 16.25
N ILE A 293 -46.46 11.62 16.51
CA ILE A 293 -45.31 11.33 17.38
C ILE A 293 -45.78 11.10 18.81
N ASN A 294 -46.66 11.95 19.34
CA ASN A 294 -47.15 11.85 20.70
C ASN A 294 -48.09 10.65 20.96
N ARG A 295 -48.71 10.09 19.91
CA ARG A 295 -49.64 8.95 20.00
C ARG A 295 -48.98 7.59 19.69
N SER A 296 -47.74 7.54 19.24
CA SER A 296 -47.13 6.29 18.82
C SER A 296 -45.74 6.09 19.44
N ASP A 297 -45.67 5.24 20.46
CA ASP A 297 -44.41 4.83 21.11
C ASP A 297 -43.41 4.26 20.10
N LYS A 298 -43.91 3.59 19.05
CA LYS A 298 -43.07 3.04 17.97
C LYS A 298 -42.43 4.14 17.13
N LEU A 299 -43.16 5.22 16.82
CA LEU A 299 -42.62 6.36 16.07
C LEU A 299 -41.65 7.16 16.92
N GLN A 300 -41.89 7.37 18.19
CA GLN A 300 -40.95 8.00 19.12
C GLN A 300 -39.67 7.21 19.22
N HIS A 301 -39.75 5.90 19.35
CA HIS A 301 -38.60 5.03 19.40
C HIS A 301 -37.80 5.05 18.07
N PHE A 302 -38.48 5.07 16.92
CA PHE A 302 -37.86 5.17 15.61
C PHE A 302 -37.11 6.49 15.44
N ILE A 303 -37.68 7.62 15.82
CA ILE A 303 -37.08 8.94 15.77
C ILE A 303 -35.84 9.01 16.67
N GLN A 304 -35.93 8.49 17.90
CA GLN A 304 -34.77 8.44 18.80
C GLN A 304 -33.58 7.64 18.21
N ILE A 305 -33.86 6.49 17.59
CA ILE A 305 -32.81 5.69 16.91
C ILE A 305 -32.21 6.46 15.72
N TYR A 306 -33.04 7.20 14.98
CA TYR A 306 -32.62 7.98 13.84
C TYR A 306 -31.71 9.17 14.24
N GLU A 307 -32.13 9.90 15.29
CA GLU A 307 -31.34 11.01 15.85
C GLU A 307 -30.00 10.55 16.43
N LEU A 308 -29.98 9.43 17.14
CA LEU A 308 -28.75 8.82 17.65
C LEU A 308 -27.80 8.37 16.55
N LYS A 309 -28.30 7.92 15.38
CA LYS A 309 -27.49 7.54 14.22
C LYS A 309 -26.94 8.74 13.46
N ILE A 310 -27.58 9.90 13.49
CA ILE A 310 -27.07 11.15 12.87
C ILE A 310 -26.02 11.81 13.78
N ALA A 311 -26.16 11.66 15.08
CA ALA A 311 -25.22 12.25 16.07
C ALA A 311 -23.94 11.43 16.31
N SER A 312 -23.88 10.20 15.79
CA SER A 312 -22.72 9.29 15.88
C SER A 312 -21.92 9.26 14.59
#